data_4467112706e0d02a2dc400a33ce70b66
#
_entry.id   4467112706e0d02a2dc400a33ce70b66
#
_cell.length_a   1.000
_cell.length_b   1.000
_cell.length_c   1.000
_cell.angle_alpha   90.00
_cell.angle_beta   90.00
_cell.angle_gamma   90.00
#
_symmetry.space_group_name_H-M   'P 1'
#
loop_
_entity.id
_entity.type
_entity.pdbx_description
1 polymer ?
#
loop_
_entity_poly.entity_id
_entity_poly.type
_entity_poly.pdbx_seq_one_letter_code
_entity_poly.pdbx_strand_id
1 'polypeptide(L)'
;MIKDHINNAHRYDDLHPNFRSVLEILQSLNLDALQPGHIELDGKYVYININTTNGQSKELARLEAHRQYIDIQMPLSGKETFGVKATNECLNPMGEFDSERDIVFYNDSPTEYFTLDKGEFIIFFPDDAHAPCIDTDENHMKLVVKISVEPNKEKPRSEEHTSELQSR
;
A
#
# COMPACT_ATOMS: atom_id res chain seq x y z
N MET A 1 -1.42 10.93 3.81
CA MET A 1 -1.70 9.59 4.35
C MET A 1 -3.15 9.51 4.80
N ILE A 2 -3.82 8.39 4.53
CA ILE A 2 -5.21 8.15 4.90
C ILE A 2 -5.30 6.78 5.58
N LYS A 3 -5.99 6.71 6.71
CA LYS A 3 -6.29 5.45 7.40
C LYS A 3 -7.80 5.36 7.60
N ASP A 4 -8.40 4.24 7.19
CA ASP A 4 -9.84 4.00 7.38
C ASP A 4 -10.16 2.51 7.36
N HIS A 5 -11.41 2.16 7.64
CA HIS A 5 -11.93 0.81 7.48
C HIS A 5 -12.39 0.61 6.03
N ILE A 6 -12.26 -0.61 5.53
CA ILE A 6 -12.62 -0.94 4.15
C ILE A 6 -14.10 -0.63 3.84
N ASN A 7 -14.96 -0.69 4.82
CA ASN A 7 -16.38 -0.33 4.66
C ASN A 7 -16.59 1.14 4.28
N ASN A 8 -15.61 2.00 4.54
CA ASN A 8 -15.64 3.43 4.24
C ASN A 8 -14.84 3.80 2.99
N ALA A 9 -14.38 2.81 2.23
CA ALA A 9 -13.44 3.03 1.12
C ALA A 9 -13.96 4.01 0.06
N HIS A 10 -15.27 4.05 -0.18
CA HIS A 10 -15.87 4.95 -1.19
C HIS A 10 -15.66 6.44 -0.93
N ARG A 11 -15.32 6.81 0.30
CA ARG A 11 -15.00 8.21 0.62
C ARG A 11 -13.82 8.74 -0.18
N TYR A 12 -12.97 7.85 -0.69
CA TYR A 12 -11.69 8.17 -1.31
C TYR A 12 -11.64 7.91 -2.82
N ASP A 13 -12.79 7.59 -3.42
CA ASP A 13 -12.91 7.22 -4.84
C ASP A 13 -12.34 8.26 -5.81
N ASP A 14 -12.43 9.55 -5.47
CA ASP A 14 -12.09 10.63 -6.39
C ASP A 14 -10.65 11.15 -6.23
N LEU A 15 -9.85 10.54 -5.36
CA LEU A 15 -8.47 10.99 -5.13
C LEU A 15 -7.50 10.66 -6.26
N HIS A 16 -7.83 9.65 -7.06
CA HIS A 16 -7.04 9.22 -8.22
C HIS A 16 -7.97 8.51 -9.21
N PRO A 17 -7.70 8.60 -10.53
CA PRO A 17 -8.57 7.95 -11.53
C PRO A 17 -8.80 6.45 -11.33
N ASN A 18 -7.85 5.74 -10.73
CA ASN A 18 -7.96 4.29 -10.51
C ASN A 18 -8.51 3.91 -9.12
N PHE A 19 -8.75 4.87 -8.24
CA PHE A 19 -9.16 4.55 -6.87
C PHE A 19 -10.52 3.89 -6.79
N ARG A 20 -11.50 4.39 -7.51
CA ARG A 20 -12.87 3.83 -7.47
C ARG A 20 -12.87 2.33 -7.77
N SER A 21 -12.26 1.92 -8.87
CA SER A 21 -12.22 0.51 -9.27
C SER A 21 -11.39 -0.34 -8.30
N VAL A 22 -10.26 0.15 -7.84
CA VAL A 22 -9.39 -0.56 -6.89
C VAL A 22 -10.11 -0.76 -5.56
N LEU A 23 -10.68 0.30 -5.00
CA LEU A 23 -11.36 0.23 -3.70
C LEU A 23 -12.60 -0.66 -3.76
N GLU A 24 -13.33 -0.64 -4.88
CA GLU A 24 -14.45 -1.56 -5.10
C GLU A 24 -13.98 -3.01 -5.11
N ILE A 25 -12.88 -3.30 -5.80
CA ILE A 25 -12.27 -4.63 -5.80
C ILE A 25 -11.90 -5.06 -4.39
N LEU A 26 -11.23 -4.21 -3.63
CA LEU A 26 -10.81 -4.53 -2.25
C LEU A 26 -12.00 -4.83 -1.35
N GLN A 27 -13.10 -4.12 -1.51
CA GLN A 27 -14.33 -4.39 -0.74
C GLN A 27 -14.97 -5.73 -1.10
N SER A 28 -14.78 -6.20 -2.34
CA SER A 28 -15.38 -7.45 -2.84
C SER A 28 -14.57 -8.70 -2.50
N LEU A 29 -13.29 -8.55 -2.11
CA LEU A 29 -12.41 -9.68 -1.84
C LEU A 29 -12.77 -10.39 -0.54
N ASN A 30 -12.72 -11.72 -0.57
CA ASN A 30 -12.72 -12.53 0.65
C ASN A 30 -11.30 -12.52 1.22
N LEU A 31 -11.04 -11.62 2.18
CA LEU A 31 -9.71 -11.42 2.75
C LEU A 31 -9.15 -12.66 3.44
N ASP A 32 -10.03 -13.55 3.93
CA ASP A 32 -9.60 -14.78 4.59
C ASP A 32 -9.12 -15.85 3.62
N ALA A 33 -9.48 -15.74 2.35
CA ALA A 33 -9.17 -16.75 1.33
C ALA A 33 -7.97 -16.37 0.45
N LEU A 34 -7.36 -15.20 0.66
CA LEU A 34 -6.25 -14.73 -0.16
C LEU A 34 -4.98 -15.53 0.14
N GLN A 35 -4.20 -15.78 -0.91
CA GLN A 35 -2.93 -16.48 -0.85
C GLN A 35 -1.81 -15.56 -1.31
N PRO A 36 -0.56 -15.75 -0.84
CA PRO A 36 0.58 -14.98 -1.34
C PRO A 36 0.68 -15.06 -2.87
N GLY A 37 0.99 -13.94 -3.49
CA GLY A 37 1.10 -13.86 -4.94
C GLY A 37 1.06 -12.44 -5.46
N HIS A 38 1.04 -12.34 -6.79
CA HIS A 38 1.03 -11.08 -7.52
C HIS A 38 -0.13 -11.10 -8.52
N ILE A 39 -0.94 -10.04 -8.50
CA ILE A 39 -2.11 -9.90 -9.37
C ILE A 39 -2.01 -8.56 -10.10
N GLU A 40 -1.89 -8.60 -11.42
CA GLU A 40 -1.93 -7.39 -12.23
C GLU A 40 -3.38 -7.03 -12.55
N LEU A 41 -3.77 -5.79 -12.23
CA LEU A 41 -5.08 -5.23 -12.59
C LEU A 41 -4.99 -4.39 -13.87
N ASP A 42 -3.88 -3.68 -14.04
CA ASP A 42 -3.55 -2.91 -15.23
C ASP A 42 -2.03 -2.91 -15.45
N GLY A 43 -1.47 -4.10 -15.70
CA GLY A 43 -0.05 -4.28 -15.92
C GLY A 43 0.81 -3.67 -14.81
N LYS A 44 1.74 -2.81 -15.20
CA LYS A 44 2.62 -2.10 -14.25
C LYS A 44 1.94 -0.88 -13.60
N TYR A 45 0.79 -0.45 -14.11
CA TYR A 45 0.10 0.75 -13.62
C TYR A 45 -0.71 0.49 -12.35
N VAL A 46 -1.27 -0.70 -12.22
CA VAL A 46 -2.04 -1.10 -11.02
C VAL A 46 -1.84 -2.58 -10.78
N TYR A 47 -1.29 -2.94 -9.64
CA TYR A 47 -1.13 -4.34 -9.27
C TYR A 47 -1.22 -4.54 -7.75
N ILE A 48 -1.48 -5.78 -7.36
CA ILE A 48 -1.61 -6.20 -5.96
C ILE A 48 -0.53 -7.21 -5.65
N ASN A 49 0.19 -7.01 -4.56
CA ASN A 49 1.07 -8.01 -3.97
C ASN A 49 0.49 -8.49 -2.65
N ILE A 50 0.44 -9.80 -2.46
CA ILE A 50 0.08 -10.41 -1.20
C ILE A 50 1.32 -11.12 -0.68
N ASN A 51 1.82 -10.69 0.45
CA ASN A 51 3.10 -11.12 0.99
C ASN A 51 2.96 -11.62 2.42
N THR A 52 3.89 -12.51 2.79
CA THR A 52 4.10 -12.93 4.16
C THR A 52 5.38 -12.29 4.69
N THR A 53 5.36 -11.80 5.92
CA THR A 53 6.51 -11.18 6.58
C THR A 53 6.55 -11.59 8.05
N ASN A 54 7.73 -11.58 8.62
CA ASN A 54 7.91 -11.80 10.07
C ASN A 54 7.93 -10.50 10.88
N GLY A 55 7.83 -9.38 10.19
CA GLY A 55 7.81 -8.09 10.84
C GLY A 55 9.17 -7.65 11.39
N GLN A 56 9.16 -6.54 12.11
CA GLN A 56 10.35 -5.96 12.71
C GLN A 56 9.96 -5.06 13.88
N SER A 57 10.93 -4.72 14.72
CA SER A 57 10.74 -3.77 15.81
C SER A 57 10.73 -2.32 15.30
N LYS A 58 10.19 -1.42 16.09
CA LYS A 58 10.22 0.03 15.78
C LYS A 58 11.65 0.53 15.57
N GLU A 59 12.59 0.05 16.35
CA GLU A 59 13.99 0.50 16.32
C GLU A 59 14.70 0.09 15.03
N LEU A 60 14.33 -1.03 14.45
CA LEU A 60 14.94 -1.54 13.22
C LEU A 60 14.23 -1.08 11.95
N ALA A 61 12.97 -0.67 12.07
CA ALA A 61 12.19 -0.26 10.92
C ALA A 61 12.71 1.05 10.33
N ARG A 62 12.89 1.07 9.00
CA ARG A 62 13.34 2.25 8.28
C ARG A 62 12.17 2.87 7.53
N LEU A 63 12.13 4.19 7.51
CA LEU A 63 11.23 4.92 6.62
C LEU A 63 11.65 4.70 5.18
N GLU A 64 10.68 4.46 4.32
CA GLU A 64 10.86 4.37 2.87
C GLU A 64 9.89 5.31 2.17
N ALA A 65 10.27 5.81 0.99
CA ALA A 65 9.41 6.64 0.17
C ALA A 65 9.50 6.21 -1.29
N HIS A 66 8.42 6.43 -2.00
CA HIS A 66 8.27 6.11 -3.41
C HIS A 66 7.95 7.39 -4.19
N ARG A 67 8.24 7.43 -5.47
CA ARG A 67 7.93 8.59 -6.34
C ARG A 67 6.91 8.26 -7.40
N GLN A 68 6.89 7.01 -7.88
CA GLN A 68 6.08 6.59 -9.01
C GLN A 68 4.78 5.92 -8.61
N TYR A 69 4.65 5.46 -7.37
CA TYR A 69 3.50 4.70 -6.92
C TYR A 69 2.88 5.24 -5.65
N ILE A 70 1.57 5.08 -5.58
CA ILE A 70 0.76 5.22 -4.37
C ILE A 70 0.58 3.81 -3.81
N ASP A 71 0.75 3.62 -2.50
CA ASP A 71 0.52 2.34 -1.85
C ASP A 71 -0.81 2.35 -1.10
N ILE A 72 -1.60 1.28 -1.25
CA ILE A 72 -2.69 0.97 -0.33
C ILE A 72 -2.30 -0.32 0.36
N GLN A 73 -2.19 -0.30 1.68
CA GLN A 73 -1.74 -1.47 2.45
C GLN A 73 -2.81 -1.92 3.43
N MET A 74 -2.99 -3.22 3.55
CA MET A 74 -3.97 -3.85 4.43
C MET A 74 -3.37 -5.07 5.12
N PRO A 75 -3.42 -5.15 6.47
CA PRO A 75 -3.11 -6.42 7.15
C PRO A 75 -4.20 -7.45 6.85
N LEU A 76 -3.80 -8.69 6.64
CA LEU A 76 -4.72 -9.80 6.35
C LEU A 76 -4.83 -10.82 7.49
N SER A 77 -3.86 -10.86 8.40
CA SER A 77 -3.78 -11.92 9.41
C SER A 77 -3.49 -11.43 10.83
N GLY A 78 -3.75 -10.20 11.13
CA GLY A 78 -3.47 -9.65 12.46
C GLY A 78 -3.14 -8.18 12.38
N LYS A 79 -2.56 -7.64 13.42
CA LYS A 79 -2.22 -6.22 13.49
C LYS A 79 -0.89 -5.92 12.81
N GLU A 80 -0.79 -4.73 12.26
CA GLU A 80 0.47 -4.18 11.77
C GLU A 80 0.57 -2.72 12.17
N THR A 81 1.73 -2.31 12.66
CA THR A 81 2.01 -0.90 12.96
C THR A 81 2.86 -0.31 11.84
N PHE A 82 2.55 0.93 11.48
CA PHE A 82 3.25 1.72 10.46
C PHE A 82 3.78 2.98 11.11
N GLY A 83 5.07 3.26 10.91
CA GLY A 83 5.63 4.58 11.23
C GLY A 83 5.46 5.50 10.03
N VAL A 84 5.22 6.78 10.26
CA VAL A 84 4.96 7.75 9.18
C VAL A 84 5.69 9.06 9.46
N LYS A 85 6.21 9.67 8.42
CA LYS A 85 6.79 11.01 8.43
C LYS A 85 6.62 11.64 7.05
N ALA A 86 6.34 12.94 6.99
CA ALA A 86 6.30 13.63 5.70
C ALA A 86 7.65 13.49 4.98
N THR A 87 7.62 13.09 3.71
CA THR A 87 8.85 12.85 2.92
C THR A 87 9.74 14.10 2.86
N ASN A 88 9.12 15.28 2.69
CA ASN A 88 9.87 16.54 2.61
C ASN A 88 10.50 16.97 3.94
N GLU A 89 10.15 16.34 5.05
CA GLU A 89 10.76 16.57 6.36
C GLU A 89 11.85 15.56 6.69
N CYS A 90 12.04 14.53 5.85
CA CYS A 90 13.10 13.55 6.01
C CYS A 90 14.44 14.16 5.56
N LEU A 91 15.44 14.14 6.44
CA LEU A 91 16.72 14.82 6.24
C LEU A 91 17.90 13.87 6.05
N ASN A 92 17.74 12.59 6.36
CA ASN A 92 18.84 11.63 6.43
C ASN A 92 18.63 10.43 5.51
N PRO A 93 18.67 10.63 4.17
CA PRO A 93 18.53 9.51 3.24
C PRO A 93 19.70 8.54 3.37
N MET A 94 19.42 7.26 3.21
CA MET A 94 20.41 6.18 3.16
C MET A 94 20.78 5.91 1.71
N GLY A 95 21.60 6.79 1.13
CA GLY A 95 22.00 6.70 -0.27
C GLY A 95 21.06 7.43 -1.22
N GLU A 96 21.27 7.20 -2.50
CA GLU A 96 20.47 7.83 -3.55
C GLU A 96 19.14 7.11 -3.77
N PHE A 97 18.19 7.82 -4.37
CA PHE A 97 16.91 7.21 -4.78
C PHE A 97 17.17 6.15 -5.87
N ASP A 98 16.66 4.94 -5.63
CA ASP A 98 16.71 3.83 -6.58
C ASP A 98 15.53 3.93 -7.55
N SER A 99 15.77 4.43 -8.76
CA SER A 99 14.70 4.67 -9.74
C SER A 99 14.15 3.37 -10.35
N GLU A 100 14.91 2.28 -10.34
CA GLU A 100 14.43 0.99 -10.84
C GLU A 100 13.45 0.34 -9.87
N ARG A 101 13.74 0.42 -8.57
CA ARG A 101 12.90 -0.13 -7.51
C ARG A 101 11.91 0.88 -6.95
N ASP A 102 12.00 2.13 -7.37
CA ASP A 102 11.16 3.23 -6.88
C ASP A 102 11.19 3.35 -5.37
N ILE A 103 12.38 3.47 -4.79
CA ILE A 103 12.52 3.50 -3.34
C ILE A 103 13.74 4.28 -2.89
N VAL A 104 13.59 4.99 -1.78
CA VAL A 104 14.68 5.52 -0.97
C VAL A 104 14.37 5.23 0.50
N PHE A 105 15.38 4.84 1.26
CA PHE A 105 15.26 4.66 2.70
C PHE A 105 15.84 5.85 3.44
N TYR A 106 15.31 6.10 4.65
CA TYR A 106 15.77 7.19 5.51
C TYR A 106 16.15 6.66 6.90
N ASN A 107 17.17 7.27 7.50
CA ASN A 107 17.52 7.02 8.91
C ASN A 107 16.69 7.85 9.89
N ASP A 108 15.87 8.77 9.37
CA ASP A 108 14.95 9.56 10.19
C ASP A 108 14.02 8.66 10.99
N SER A 109 13.63 9.13 12.18
CA SER A 109 12.58 8.45 12.96
C SER A 109 11.21 8.91 12.51
N PRO A 110 10.21 8.01 12.49
CA PRO A 110 8.82 8.42 12.27
C PRO A 110 8.36 9.46 13.27
N THR A 111 7.47 10.35 12.84
CA THR A 111 6.83 11.33 13.73
C THR A 111 5.55 10.77 14.36
N GLU A 112 4.90 9.81 13.71
CA GLU A 112 3.67 9.19 14.17
C GLU A 112 3.67 7.70 13.85
N TYR A 113 2.89 6.94 14.62
CA TYR A 113 2.67 5.52 14.41
C TYR A 113 1.18 5.23 14.35
N PHE A 114 0.78 4.35 13.44
CA PHE A 114 -0.59 3.91 13.27
C PHE A 114 -0.63 2.39 13.30
N THR A 115 -1.51 1.83 14.13
CA THR A 115 -1.73 0.38 14.16
C THR A 115 -3.05 0.06 13.49
N LEU A 116 -3.00 -0.83 12.51
CA LEU A 116 -4.15 -1.30 11.75
C LEU A 116 -4.51 -2.70 12.16
N ASP A 117 -5.81 -2.94 12.28
CA ASP A 117 -6.38 -4.27 12.39
C ASP A 117 -6.78 -4.80 11.01
N LYS A 118 -7.05 -6.09 10.92
CA LYS A 118 -7.65 -6.70 9.74
C LYS A 118 -8.94 -5.96 9.36
N GLY A 119 -9.09 -5.66 8.07
CA GLY A 119 -10.24 -4.90 7.55
C GLY A 119 -10.00 -3.39 7.47
N GLU A 120 -8.91 -2.90 8.06
CA GLU A 120 -8.48 -1.52 7.91
C GLU A 120 -7.46 -1.38 6.79
N PHE A 121 -7.39 -0.21 6.18
CA PHE A 121 -6.37 0.09 5.16
C PHE A 121 -5.68 1.42 5.47
N ILE A 122 -4.49 1.57 4.91
CA ILE A 122 -3.75 2.83 4.94
C ILE A 122 -3.26 3.16 3.53
N ILE A 123 -3.38 4.43 3.15
CA ILE A 123 -2.92 4.92 1.83
C ILE A 123 -1.72 5.82 2.06
N PHE A 124 -0.62 5.51 1.38
CA PHE A 124 0.59 6.32 1.36
C PHE A 124 0.79 6.89 -0.04
N PHE A 125 0.85 8.21 -0.11
CA PHE A 125 1.24 8.95 -1.31
C PHE A 125 2.77 9.14 -1.34
N PRO A 126 3.37 9.59 -2.45
CA PRO A 126 4.81 9.88 -2.49
C PRO A 126 5.29 10.82 -1.38
N ASP A 127 4.44 11.72 -0.91
CA ASP A 127 4.76 12.67 0.17
C ASP A 127 4.74 12.03 1.57
N ASP A 128 4.39 10.76 1.68
CA ASP A 128 4.25 10.04 2.94
C ASP A 128 5.33 8.96 3.06
N ALA A 129 6.48 9.29 3.63
CA ALA A 129 7.48 8.29 3.98
C ALA A 129 6.92 7.39 5.10
N HIS A 130 7.15 6.08 5.00
CA HIS A 130 6.54 5.13 5.92
C HIS A 130 7.47 3.95 6.23
N ALA A 131 7.34 3.45 7.46
CA ALA A 131 8.04 2.26 7.94
C ALA A 131 7.00 1.17 8.23
N PRO A 132 6.87 0.18 7.33
CA PRO A 132 5.84 -0.86 7.47
C PRO A 132 6.31 -2.03 8.34
N CYS A 133 5.42 -2.98 8.55
CA CYS A 133 5.72 -4.29 9.15
C CYS A 133 6.23 -4.23 10.59
N ILE A 134 5.80 -3.25 11.37
CA ILE A 134 6.23 -3.10 12.76
C ILE A 134 5.31 -3.91 13.68
N ASP A 135 5.90 -4.63 14.63
CA ASP A 135 5.21 -5.34 15.72
C ASP A 135 4.12 -6.31 15.20
N THR A 136 4.40 -7.00 14.11
CA THR A 136 3.51 -8.05 13.59
C THR A 136 3.82 -9.40 14.24
N ASP A 137 2.84 -10.31 14.16
CA ASP A 137 3.09 -11.72 14.47
C ASP A 137 3.99 -12.37 13.41
N GLU A 138 4.57 -13.52 13.75
CA GLU A 138 5.29 -14.34 12.77
C GLU A 138 4.34 -14.75 11.63
N ASN A 139 4.88 -14.84 10.42
CA ASN A 139 4.11 -15.17 9.22
C ASN A 139 2.92 -14.24 8.97
N HIS A 140 3.07 -12.97 9.35
CA HIS A 140 2.06 -11.95 9.10
C HIS A 140 1.79 -11.82 7.60
N MET A 141 0.53 -11.90 7.23
CA MET A 141 0.09 -11.75 5.85
C MET A 141 -0.47 -10.36 5.61
N LYS A 142 -0.09 -9.75 4.50
CA LYS A 142 -0.54 -8.41 4.13
C LYS A 142 -0.76 -8.27 2.63
N LEU A 143 -1.62 -7.35 2.27
CA LEU A 143 -1.91 -6.96 0.89
C LEU A 143 -1.39 -5.55 0.66
N VAL A 144 -0.68 -5.36 -0.46
CA VAL A 144 -0.22 -4.04 -0.90
C VAL A 144 -0.69 -3.83 -2.34
N VAL A 145 -1.48 -2.78 -2.55
CA VAL A 145 -1.81 -2.32 -3.90
C VAL A 145 -0.83 -1.24 -4.29
N LYS A 146 -0.25 -1.39 -5.47
CA LYS A 146 0.59 -0.36 -6.10
C LYS A 146 -0.19 0.29 -7.23
N ILE A 147 -0.37 1.60 -7.13
CA ILE A 147 -1.10 2.39 -8.14
C ILE A 147 -0.13 3.44 -8.67
N SER A 148 0.18 3.39 -9.97
CA SER A 148 1.03 4.41 -10.59
C SER A 148 0.40 5.79 -10.41
N VAL A 149 1.21 6.76 -9.97
CA VAL A 149 0.78 8.16 -9.87
C VAL A 149 0.28 8.64 -11.24
N GLU A 150 1.01 8.28 -12.31
CA GLU A 150 0.59 8.57 -13.68
C GLU A 150 -0.29 7.43 -14.18
N PRO A 151 -1.59 7.67 -14.41
CA PRO A 151 -2.47 6.62 -14.91
C PRO A 151 -2.12 6.20 -16.33
N ASN A 152 -2.53 5.00 -16.70
CA ASN A 152 -2.35 4.48 -18.05
C ASN A 152 -3.21 5.28 -19.05
N LYS A 153 -2.56 6.11 -19.87
CA LYS A 153 -3.24 6.99 -20.84
C LYS A 153 -3.76 6.26 -22.08
N GLU A 154 -3.23 5.06 -22.34
CA GLU A 154 -3.63 4.26 -23.51
C GLU A 154 -4.91 3.46 -23.27
N LYS A 155 -5.33 3.38 -22.01
CA LYS A 155 -6.48 2.59 -21.63
C LYS A 155 -7.64 3.51 -21.25
N PRO A 156 -8.82 3.39 -21.89
CA PRO A 156 -9.99 4.14 -21.47
C PRO A 156 -10.33 3.74 -20.03
N ARG A 157 -10.95 4.67 -19.26
CA ARG A 157 -11.52 4.36 -17.96
C ARG A 157 -12.55 3.26 -18.17
N SER A 158 -12.18 2.00 -17.94
CA SER A 158 -13.07 0.88 -18.17
C SER A 158 -13.32 0.14 -16.88
N GLU A 159 -14.52 -0.40 -16.78
CA GLU A 159 -14.94 -1.27 -15.68
C GLU A 159 -14.47 -2.71 -15.89
N GLU A 160 -13.69 -2.97 -16.93
CA GLU A 160 -13.28 -4.32 -17.33
C GLU A 160 -12.48 -5.06 -16.27
N HIS A 161 -11.70 -4.34 -15.46
CA HIS A 161 -10.88 -4.93 -14.39
C HIS A 161 -11.71 -5.63 -13.34
N THR A 162 -12.85 -5.05 -12.97
CA THR A 162 -13.75 -5.61 -11.97
C THR A 162 -14.29 -6.96 -12.43
N SER A 163 -14.62 -7.07 -13.71
CA SER A 163 -15.14 -8.30 -14.31
C SER A 163 -14.10 -9.43 -14.30
N GLU A 164 -12.85 -9.13 -14.62
CA GLU A 164 -11.78 -10.14 -14.61
C GLU A 164 -11.53 -10.71 -13.22
N LEU A 165 -11.55 -9.88 -12.20
CA LEU A 165 -11.31 -10.33 -10.83
C LEU A 165 -12.48 -11.16 -10.31
N GLN A 166 -13.70 -10.85 -10.68
CA GLN A 166 -14.90 -11.59 -10.28
C GLN A 166 -14.96 -12.98 -10.93
N SER A 167 -14.35 -13.16 -12.08
CA SER A 167 -14.34 -14.45 -12.78
C SER A 167 -13.31 -15.44 -12.23
N ARG A 168 -12.45 -15.01 -11.33
CA ARG A 168 -11.43 -15.82 -10.66
C ARG A 168 -11.86 -16.24 -9.26
#